data_e3781c2d6a165a86f1113614a61c4320
#
_entry.id   e3781c2d6a165a86f1113614a61c4320
#
_cell.length_a   1.000
_cell.length_b   1.000
_cell.length_c   1.000
_cell.angle_alpha   90.00
_cell.angle_beta   90.00
_cell.angle_gamma   90.00
#
_symmetry.space_group_name_H-M   'P 1'
#
loop_
_entity.id
_entity.type
_entity.pdbx_description
1 polymer ?
#
loop_
_entity_poly.entity_id
_entity_poly.type
_entity_poly.pdbx_seq_one_letter_code
_entity_poly.pdbx_strand_id
1 'polypeptide(L)'
;MPKESWMADPARCAAAGVPADLAFATRPEQVIEMIRAARETGMPFAWFTADEEFGQNPGLCDYLEESGIPYVMAVPKNTRFTDTARKVAQVDKLAQQLRRNTWQRRAAGIGSKGHRVYDWALIDSHEPDHQYLIRRSIDDGELAFYHCYNPHRAGFGALVGVAGARWPIEECFGSAKNEVGLDNYQVRTWNAWHRHITLAMLAHTFLAVTAHHAKKGGANTANRQTSRKTHPPRRPNPKPHHLSTDA
;
A
#
# COMPACT_ATOMS: atom_id res chain seq x y z
N MET A 1 20.40 6.53 3.49
CA MET A 1 21.85 6.31 3.29
C MET A 1 22.48 7.49 2.56
N PRO A 2 23.72 7.91 2.93
CA PRO A 2 24.51 8.87 2.15
C PRO A 2 24.78 8.32 0.74
N LYS A 3 25.03 9.23 -0.23
CA LYS A 3 25.42 8.82 -1.59
C LYS A 3 26.77 8.11 -1.57
N GLU A 4 27.01 7.22 -2.53
CA GLU A 4 28.28 6.47 -2.67
C GLU A 4 29.49 7.40 -2.67
N SER A 5 29.46 8.47 -3.47
CA SER A 5 30.53 9.49 -3.54
C SER A 5 30.78 10.20 -2.22
N TRP A 6 29.79 10.21 -1.33
CA TRP A 6 29.90 10.79 0.00
C TRP A 6 30.54 9.81 0.98
N MET A 7 30.21 8.54 0.86
CA MET A 7 30.79 7.44 1.65
C MET A 7 32.26 7.17 1.30
N ALA A 8 32.70 7.56 0.11
CA ALA A 8 34.10 7.47 -0.33
C ALA A 8 35.05 8.48 0.37
N ASP A 9 34.53 9.41 1.19
CA ASP A 9 35.31 10.36 1.99
C ASP A 9 35.22 10.03 3.50
N PRO A 10 36.19 9.26 4.04
CA PRO A 10 36.18 8.84 5.43
C PRO A 10 36.24 10.00 6.43
N ALA A 11 36.96 11.07 6.09
CA ALA A 11 37.08 12.23 6.97
C ALA A 11 35.73 12.96 7.10
N ARG A 12 35.03 13.12 6.01
CA ARG A 12 33.70 13.69 5.97
C ARG A 12 32.66 12.81 6.70
N CYS A 13 32.73 11.51 6.54
CA CYS A 13 31.89 10.55 7.27
C CYS A 13 32.11 10.65 8.78
N ALA A 14 33.37 10.67 9.22
CA ALA A 14 33.73 10.82 10.62
C ALA A 14 33.24 12.16 11.20
N ALA A 15 33.42 13.28 10.48
CA ALA A 15 32.95 14.61 10.91
C ALA A 15 31.41 14.67 11.04
N ALA A 16 30.67 13.89 10.23
CA ALA A 16 29.23 13.80 10.32
C ALA A 16 28.75 12.75 11.35
N GLY A 17 29.67 11.99 11.97
CA GLY A 17 29.34 10.92 12.92
C GLY A 17 28.70 9.69 12.29
N VAL A 18 29.00 9.42 11.01
CA VAL A 18 28.58 8.17 10.34
C VAL A 18 29.38 7.02 10.95
N PRO A 19 28.72 5.89 11.32
CA PRO A 19 29.42 4.71 11.83
C PRO A 19 30.50 4.21 10.86
N ALA A 20 31.67 3.85 11.38
CA ALA A 20 32.82 3.47 10.57
C ALA A 20 32.64 2.12 9.85
N ASP A 21 31.78 1.28 10.39
CA ASP A 21 31.39 -0.04 9.85
C ASP A 21 30.24 0.02 8.85
N LEU A 22 29.66 1.21 8.63
CA LEU A 22 28.57 1.38 7.68
C LEU A 22 29.09 1.31 6.24
N ALA A 23 28.73 0.28 5.51
CA ALA A 23 28.99 0.16 4.08
C ALA A 23 27.91 0.86 3.24
N PHE A 24 28.29 1.31 2.04
CA PHE A 24 27.30 1.79 1.08
C PHE A 24 26.39 0.62 0.64
N ALA A 25 25.09 0.92 0.55
CA ALA A 25 24.11 0.00 -0.03
C ALA A 25 23.17 0.78 -0.95
N THR A 26 22.88 0.21 -2.11
CA THR A 26 21.88 0.72 -3.04
C THR A 26 20.48 0.65 -2.40
N ARG A 27 19.50 1.37 -2.96
CA ARG A 27 18.13 1.33 -2.44
C ARG A 27 17.53 -0.09 -2.45
N PRO A 28 17.65 -0.91 -3.51
CA PRO A 28 17.17 -2.28 -3.49
C PRO A 28 17.84 -3.15 -2.41
N GLU A 29 19.17 -3.02 -2.22
CA GLU A 29 19.88 -3.73 -1.14
C GLU A 29 19.37 -3.32 0.24
N GLN A 30 19.12 -2.03 0.46
CA GLN A 30 18.53 -1.55 1.71
C GLN A 30 17.14 -2.13 1.93
N VAL A 31 16.32 -2.25 0.89
CA VAL A 31 14.98 -2.88 0.97
C VAL A 31 15.11 -4.36 1.35
N ILE A 32 16.05 -5.09 0.78
CA ILE A 32 16.31 -6.49 1.14
C ILE A 32 16.65 -6.61 2.63
N GLU A 33 17.54 -5.76 3.14
CA GLU A 33 17.89 -5.76 4.57
C GLU A 33 16.69 -5.39 5.46
N MET A 34 15.86 -4.44 5.05
CA MET A 34 14.63 -4.08 5.78
C MET A 34 13.63 -5.25 5.81
N ILE A 35 13.49 -6.00 4.71
CA ILE A 35 12.61 -7.18 4.65
C ILE A 35 13.15 -8.29 5.56
N ARG A 36 14.48 -8.53 5.58
CA ARG A 36 15.11 -9.48 6.49
C ARG A 36 14.82 -9.14 7.94
N ALA A 37 15.08 -7.90 8.34
CA ALA A 37 14.80 -7.42 9.68
C ALA A 37 13.32 -7.54 10.06
N ALA A 38 12.40 -7.23 9.15
CA ALA A 38 10.96 -7.38 9.37
C ALA A 38 10.57 -8.85 9.62
N ARG A 39 11.16 -9.79 8.87
CA ARG A 39 10.93 -11.23 9.06
C ARG A 39 11.50 -11.74 10.39
N GLU A 40 12.71 -11.33 10.73
CA GLU A 40 13.37 -11.70 11.98
C GLU A 40 12.60 -11.24 13.22
N THR A 41 11.97 -10.05 13.12
CA THR A 41 11.11 -9.52 14.20
C THR A 41 9.70 -10.09 14.20
N GLY A 42 9.37 -10.99 13.27
CA GLY A 42 8.05 -11.60 13.16
C GLY A 42 6.96 -10.63 12.69
N MET A 43 7.32 -9.53 12.00
CA MET A 43 6.34 -8.59 11.45
C MET A 43 5.49 -9.29 10.39
N PRO A 44 4.15 -9.35 10.55
CA PRO A 44 3.29 -10.01 9.59
C PRO A 44 3.12 -9.13 8.34
N PHE A 45 3.48 -9.66 7.18
CA PHE A 45 3.11 -9.09 5.88
C PHE A 45 2.86 -10.23 4.88
N ALA A 46 1.92 -10.02 3.97
CA ALA A 46 1.51 -11.03 3.01
C ALA A 46 2.00 -10.73 1.58
N TRP A 47 2.29 -9.49 1.27
CA TRP A 47 2.65 -9.02 -0.06
C TRP A 47 3.70 -7.92 0.01
N PHE A 48 4.56 -7.89 -1.02
CA PHE A 48 5.44 -6.76 -1.28
C PHE A 48 4.88 -5.93 -2.46
N THR A 49 4.95 -4.60 -2.36
CA THR A 49 4.59 -3.70 -3.45
C THR A 49 5.56 -2.52 -3.50
N ALA A 50 5.92 -2.11 -4.70
CA ALA A 50 6.87 -1.02 -4.92
C ALA A 50 6.61 -0.31 -6.26
N ASP A 51 7.32 0.80 -6.48
CA ASP A 51 7.29 1.55 -7.72
C ASP A 51 8.23 0.97 -8.79
N GLU A 52 8.33 1.66 -9.93
CA GLU A 52 9.11 1.22 -11.09
C GLU A 52 10.62 1.14 -10.80
N GLU A 53 11.15 1.92 -9.86
CA GLU A 53 12.57 1.87 -9.49
C GLU A 53 12.95 0.49 -8.94
N PHE A 54 12.06 -0.09 -8.13
CA PHE A 54 12.27 -1.40 -7.51
C PHE A 54 11.81 -2.55 -8.41
N GLY A 55 10.71 -2.36 -9.14
CA GLY A 55 10.14 -3.41 -10.01
C GLY A 55 11.02 -3.81 -11.19
N GLN A 56 12.05 -3.03 -11.50
CA GLN A 56 13.04 -3.33 -12.52
C GLN A 56 14.33 -3.95 -11.96
N ASN A 57 14.48 -4.09 -10.65
CA ASN A 57 15.72 -4.61 -10.07
C ASN A 57 15.67 -6.14 -9.96
N PRO A 58 16.48 -6.86 -10.77
CA PRO A 58 16.46 -8.33 -10.76
C PRO A 58 16.84 -8.91 -9.40
N GLY A 59 17.87 -8.36 -8.74
CA GLY A 59 18.32 -8.89 -7.45
C GLY A 59 17.29 -8.78 -6.35
N LEU A 60 16.42 -7.76 -6.38
CA LEU A 60 15.28 -7.68 -5.45
C LEU A 60 14.20 -8.70 -5.81
N CYS A 61 13.87 -8.86 -7.09
CA CYS A 61 12.91 -9.88 -7.55
C CYS A 61 13.37 -11.27 -7.15
N ASP A 62 14.63 -11.64 -7.48
CA ASP A 62 15.22 -12.93 -7.14
C ASP A 62 15.15 -13.20 -5.62
N TYR A 63 15.53 -12.21 -4.79
CA TYR A 63 15.44 -12.34 -3.34
C TYR A 63 14.01 -12.59 -2.84
N LEU A 64 13.02 -11.86 -3.38
CA LEU A 64 11.61 -12.03 -3.00
C LEU A 64 11.09 -13.41 -3.40
N GLU A 65 11.42 -13.88 -4.60
CA GLU A 65 11.02 -15.17 -5.14
C GLU A 65 11.64 -16.34 -4.36
N GLU A 66 12.97 -16.30 -4.14
CA GLU A 66 13.68 -17.28 -3.29
C GLU A 66 13.14 -17.32 -1.85
N SER A 67 12.70 -16.17 -1.35
CA SER A 67 12.06 -16.06 -0.03
C SER A 67 10.61 -16.46 -0.01
N GLY A 68 9.99 -16.79 -1.15
CA GLY A 68 8.56 -17.10 -1.28
C GLY A 68 7.64 -15.92 -0.96
N ILE A 69 8.12 -14.69 -1.15
CA ILE A 69 7.35 -13.46 -0.86
C ILE A 69 6.64 -13.01 -2.14
N PRO A 70 5.31 -13.10 -2.22
CA PRO A 70 4.59 -12.64 -3.39
C PRO A 70 4.64 -11.11 -3.51
N TYR A 71 4.63 -10.62 -4.74
CA TYR A 71 4.70 -9.18 -4.99
C TYR A 71 3.80 -8.70 -6.14
N VAL A 72 3.48 -7.41 -6.09
CA VAL A 72 2.91 -6.64 -7.20
C VAL A 72 3.69 -5.34 -7.29
N MET A 73 4.62 -5.25 -8.25
CA MET A 73 5.51 -4.10 -8.41
C MET A 73 5.24 -3.37 -9.71
N ALA A 74 5.19 -2.04 -9.67
CA ALA A 74 5.07 -1.25 -10.88
C ALA A 74 6.31 -1.44 -11.77
N VAL A 75 6.09 -1.48 -13.09
CA VAL A 75 7.15 -1.61 -14.09
C VAL A 75 6.93 -0.61 -15.23
N PRO A 76 8.00 -0.18 -15.93
CA PRO A 76 7.88 0.70 -17.08
C PRO A 76 7.11 0.07 -18.23
N LYS A 77 6.52 0.93 -19.04
CA LYS A 77 5.74 0.53 -20.24
C LYS A 77 6.55 -0.27 -21.29
N ASN A 78 7.87 -0.13 -21.31
CA ASN A 78 8.78 -0.84 -22.22
C ASN A 78 9.31 -2.15 -21.63
N THR A 79 8.85 -2.58 -20.46
CA THR A 79 9.22 -3.86 -19.87
C THR A 79 8.89 -4.99 -20.85
N ARG A 80 9.87 -5.90 -21.06
CA ARG A 80 9.71 -7.07 -21.92
C ARG A 80 8.99 -8.16 -21.15
N PHE A 81 8.08 -8.79 -21.83
CA PHE A 81 7.20 -9.83 -21.31
C PHE A 81 7.18 -11.01 -22.28
N THR A 82 7.17 -12.21 -21.74
CA THR A 82 7.00 -13.43 -22.52
C THR A 82 5.63 -14.03 -22.18
N ASP A 83 4.72 -14.08 -23.15
CA ASP A 83 3.40 -14.64 -22.97
C ASP A 83 3.40 -16.18 -22.91
N THR A 84 2.26 -16.78 -22.61
CA THR A 84 2.10 -18.25 -22.56
C THR A 84 2.38 -18.94 -23.90
N ALA A 85 2.31 -18.23 -25.01
CA ALA A 85 2.68 -18.72 -26.35
C ALA A 85 4.18 -18.53 -26.66
N ARG A 86 4.99 -18.13 -25.68
CA ARG A 86 6.43 -17.83 -25.78
C ARG A 86 6.78 -16.66 -26.72
N LYS A 87 5.81 -15.79 -26.99
CA LYS A 87 6.05 -14.57 -27.74
C LYS A 87 6.54 -13.47 -26.80
N VAL A 88 7.69 -12.87 -27.13
CA VAL A 88 8.23 -11.72 -26.40
C VAL A 88 7.70 -10.42 -26.98
N ALA A 89 7.12 -9.57 -26.14
CA ALA A 89 6.65 -8.24 -26.51
C ALA A 89 6.92 -7.23 -25.38
N GLN A 90 6.82 -5.94 -25.66
CA GLN A 90 6.72 -4.92 -24.62
C GLN A 90 5.30 -4.91 -24.04
N VAL A 91 5.18 -4.69 -22.74
CA VAL A 91 3.90 -4.76 -22.04
C VAL A 91 2.88 -3.71 -22.55
N ASP A 92 3.34 -2.54 -22.99
CA ASP A 92 2.50 -1.50 -23.61
C ASP A 92 1.92 -1.94 -24.96
N LYS A 93 2.74 -2.64 -25.79
CA LYS A 93 2.30 -3.17 -27.09
C LYS A 93 1.28 -4.30 -26.93
N LEU A 94 1.49 -5.11 -25.90
CA LEU A 94 0.54 -6.15 -25.55
C LEU A 94 -0.79 -5.56 -25.09
N ALA A 95 -0.75 -4.53 -24.24
CA ALA A 95 -1.95 -3.84 -23.75
C ALA A 95 -2.84 -3.30 -24.88
N GLN A 96 -2.24 -2.79 -25.96
CA GLN A 96 -2.94 -2.29 -27.15
C GLN A 96 -3.68 -3.39 -27.94
N GLN A 97 -3.24 -4.66 -27.81
CA GLN A 97 -3.83 -5.81 -28.51
C GLN A 97 -4.91 -6.52 -27.70
N LEU A 98 -5.09 -6.12 -26.42
CA LEU A 98 -6.09 -6.76 -25.56
C LEU A 98 -7.52 -6.49 -26.05
N ARG A 99 -8.30 -7.56 -26.12
CA ARG A 99 -9.72 -7.47 -26.46
C ARG A 99 -10.48 -6.71 -25.37
N ARG A 100 -11.59 -6.06 -25.75
CA ARG A 100 -12.41 -5.28 -24.81
C ARG A 100 -12.92 -6.11 -23.63
N ASN A 101 -13.21 -7.37 -23.81
CA ASN A 101 -13.70 -8.28 -22.76
C ASN A 101 -12.63 -8.74 -21.77
N THR A 102 -11.32 -8.49 -22.03
CA THR A 102 -10.24 -8.75 -21.08
C THR A 102 -10.25 -7.74 -19.93
N TRP A 103 -10.78 -6.54 -20.16
CA TRP A 103 -10.79 -5.46 -19.19
C TRP A 103 -11.97 -5.59 -18.22
N GLN A 104 -11.68 -5.52 -16.93
CA GLN A 104 -12.68 -5.57 -15.88
C GLN A 104 -12.58 -4.31 -15.01
N ARG A 105 -13.72 -3.65 -14.81
CA ARG A 105 -13.80 -2.47 -13.94
C ARG A 105 -13.79 -2.89 -12.48
N ARG A 106 -12.80 -2.39 -11.71
CA ARG A 106 -12.64 -2.71 -10.29
C ARG A 106 -12.09 -1.53 -9.50
N ALA A 107 -12.49 -1.45 -8.24
CA ALA A 107 -11.92 -0.52 -7.28
C ALA A 107 -10.59 -1.08 -6.74
N ALA A 108 -9.56 -0.25 -6.73
CA ALA A 108 -8.23 -0.56 -6.18
C ALA A 108 -8.08 -0.08 -4.72
N GLY A 109 -9.16 0.35 -4.09
CA GLY A 109 -9.17 0.88 -2.73
C GLY A 109 -9.98 2.16 -2.61
N ILE A 110 -9.99 2.72 -1.40
CA ILE A 110 -10.65 3.98 -1.07
C ILE A 110 -9.58 5.06 -0.91
N GLY A 111 -9.71 6.16 -1.60
CA GLY A 111 -8.88 7.35 -1.42
C GLY A 111 -9.65 8.49 -0.75
N SER A 112 -9.01 9.62 -0.55
CA SER A 112 -9.61 10.83 0.04
C SER A 112 -10.84 11.35 -0.73
N LYS A 113 -10.91 11.06 -2.05
CA LYS A 113 -12.01 11.46 -2.94
C LYS A 113 -13.02 10.32 -3.24
N GLY A 114 -12.97 9.20 -2.50
CA GLY A 114 -13.84 8.04 -2.71
C GLY A 114 -13.12 6.85 -3.34
N HIS A 115 -13.90 5.92 -3.94
CA HIS A 115 -13.34 4.72 -4.54
C HIS A 115 -12.48 5.05 -5.77
N ARG A 116 -11.27 4.49 -5.80
CA ARG A 116 -10.36 4.57 -6.96
C ARG A 116 -10.71 3.45 -7.93
N VAL A 117 -11.52 3.74 -8.91
CA VAL A 117 -12.03 2.76 -9.89
C VAL A 117 -11.27 2.90 -11.21
N TYR A 118 -10.81 1.76 -11.73
CA TYR A 118 -10.07 1.67 -12.98
C TYR A 118 -10.54 0.45 -13.77
N ASP A 119 -10.21 0.41 -15.05
CA ASP A 119 -10.28 -0.81 -15.84
C ASP A 119 -8.96 -1.57 -15.70
N TRP A 120 -9.04 -2.86 -15.43
CA TRP A 120 -7.90 -3.74 -15.17
C TRP A 120 -7.89 -4.93 -16.10
N ALA A 121 -6.71 -5.35 -16.52
CA ALA A 121 -6.49 -6.59 -17.25
C ALA A 121 -5.37 -7.40 -16.59
N LEU A 122 -5.48 -8.72 -16.59
CA LEU A 122 -4.48 -9.65 -16.07
C LEU A 122 -4.03 -10.56 -17.20
N ILE A 123 -2.72 -10.77 -17.34
CA ILE A 123 -2.10 -11.57 -18.38
C ILE A 123 -1.12 -12.53 -17.73
N ASP A 124 -1.25 -13.82 -18.04
CA ASP A 124 -0.34 -14.84 -17.55
C ASP A 124 0.97 -14.82 -18.34
N SER A 125 2.08 -14.97 -17.63
CA SER A 125 3.40 -15.13 -18.18
C SER A 125 3.66 -16.59 -18.60
N HIS A 126 4.67 -16.77 -19.45
CA HIS A 126 5.27 -18.09 -19.69
C HIS A 126 5.98 -18.63 -18.45
N GLU A 127 6.53 -17.77 -17.62
CA GLU A 127 7.16 -18.13 -16.36
C GLU A 127 6.09 -18.54 -15.34
N PRO A 128 6.26 -19.68 -14.65
CA PRO A 128 5.33 -20.12 -13.62
C PRO A 128 5.14 -19.05 -12.54
N ASP A 129 3.90 -18.91 -12.07
CA ASP A 129 3.53 -18.00 -10.99
C ASP A 129 3.73 -16.49 -11.29
N HIS A 130 4.16 -16.13 -12.51
CA HIS A 130 4.30 -14.74 -12.94
C HIS A 130 3.14 -14.30 -13.81
N GLN A 131 2.69 -13.08 -13.56
CA GLN A 131 1.59 -12.42 -14.26
C GLN A 131 1.90 -10.94 -14.48
N TYR A 132 1.23 -10.33 -15.46
CA TYR A 132 1.27 -8.88 -15.64
C TYR A 132 -0.13 -8.32 -15.44
N LEU A 133 -0.24 -7.39 -14.49
CA LEU A 133 -1.47 -6.66 -14.22
C LEU A 133 -1.36 -5.28 -14.90
N ILE A 134 -2.39 -4.91 -15.66
CA ILE A 134 -2.44 -3.64 -16.38
C ILE A 134 -3.63 -2.84 -15.86
N ARG A 135 -3.38 -1.60 -15.47
CA ARG A 135 -4.39 -0.63 -15.09
C ARG A 135 -4.61 0.37 -16.20
N ARG A 136 -5.85 0.69 -16.50
CA ARG A 136 -6.25 1.78 -17.40
C ARG A 136 -7.12 2.77 -16.66
N SER A 137 -6.72 4.04 -16.67
CA SER A 137 -7.53 5.13 -16.16
C SER A 137 -8.83 5.27 -16.98
N ILE A 138 -9.94 5.53 -16.30
CA ILE A 138 -11.26 5.71 -16.93
C ILE A 138 -11.36 7.11 -17.55
N ASP A 139 -10.67 8.09 -16.95
CA ASP A 139 -10.80 9.50 -17.31
C ASP A 139 -10.00 9.86 -18.58
N ASP A 140 -8.75 9.41 -18.64
CA ASP A 140 -7.80 9.78 -19.70
C ASP A 140 -7.21 8.59 -20.45
N GLY A 141 -7.52 7.36 -20.03
CA GLY A 141 -6.99 6.15 -20.66
C GLY A 141 -5.52 5.84 -20.34
N GLU A 142 -4.89 6.59 -19.42
CA GLU A 142 -3.51 6.33 -19.00
C GLU A 142 -3.33 4.90 -18.52
N LEU A 143 -2.22 4.26 -18.97
CA LEU A 143 -1.88 2.89 -18.60
C LEU A 143 -0.78 2.86 -17.54
N ALA A 144 -0.93 1.96 -16.57
CA ALA A 144 0.13 1.57 -15.66
C ALA A 144 0.27 0.06 -15.67
N PHE A 145 1.50 -0.42 -15.48
CA PHE A 145 1.88 -1.81 -15.62
C PHE A 145 2.50 -2.33 -14.35
N TYR A 146 2.19 -3.58 -14.01
CA TYR A 146 2.70 -4.21 -12.80
C TYR A 146 3.15 -5.63 -13.12
N HIS A 147 4.34 -6.00 -12.65
CA HIS A 147 4.82 -7.37 -12.61
C HIS A 147 4.37 -8.00 -11.30
N CYS A 148 3.77 -9.17 -11.38
CA CYS A 148 3.23 -9.91 -10.25
C CYS A 148 3.91 -11.27 -10.14
N TYR A 149 4.45 -11.58 -8.96
CA TYR A 149 4.80 -12.94 -8.55
C TYR A 149 3.71 -13.44 -7.59
N ASN A 150 3.01 -14.50 -7.97
CA ASN A 150 1.78 -14.98 -7.32
C ASN A 150 1.80 -16.50 -7.11
N PRO A 151 2.75 -17.03 -6.31
CA PRO A 151 2.91 -18.48 -6.11
C PRO A 151 1.70 -19.13 -5.43
N HIS A 152 0.92 -18.34 -4.71
CA HIS A 152 -0.28 -18.82 -4.02
C HIS A 152 -1.56 -18.72 -4.87
N ARG A 153 -1.45 -18.32 -6.14
CA ARG A 153 -2.56 -18.16 -7.09
C ARG A 153 -3.72 -17.33 -6.54
N ALA A 154 -3.37 -16.24 -5.86
CA ALA A 154 -4.36 -15.28 -5.39
C ALA A 154 -5.18 -14.74 -6.56
N GLY A 155 -6.48 -14.57 -6.33
CA GLY A 155 -7.39 -14.14 -7.39
C GLY A 155 -7.15 -12.71 -7.87
N PHE A 156 -7.62 -12.39 -9.07
CA PHE A 156 -7.46 -11.10 -9.74
C PHE A 156 -7.80 -9.89 -8.84
N GLY A 157 -8.89 -9.98 -8.05
CA GLY A 157 -9.27 -8.92 -7.11
C GLY A 157 -8.24 -8.66 -6.01
N ALA A 158 -7.53 -9.69 -5.55
CA ALA A 158 -6.45 -9.56 -4.57
C ALA A 158 -5.26 -8.80 -5.18
N LEU A 159 -4.83 -9.15 -6.40
CA LEU A 159 -3.75 -8.45 -7.11
C LEU A 159 -4.08 -6.97 -7.32
N VAL A 160 -5.33 -6.65 -7.73
CA VAL A 160 -5.81 -5.26 -7.84
C VAL A 160 -5.74 -4.54 -6.49
N GLY A 161 -6.14 -5.21 -5.41
CA GLY A 161 -6.07 -4.67 -4.05
C GLY A 161 -4.63 -4.36 -3.62
N VAL A 162 -3.69 -5.27 -3.91
CA VAL A 162 -2.26 -5.07 -3.61
C VAL A 162 -1.68 -3.92 -4.41
N ALA A 163 -1.96 -3.84 -5.73
CA ALA A 163 -1.55 -2.71 -6.55
C ALA A 163 -2.07 -1.37 -6.01
N GLY A 164 -3.31 -1.38 -5.49
CA GLY A 164 -3.93 -0.22 -4.84
C GLY A 164 -3.36 0.14 -3.48
N ALA A 165 -2.78 -0.82 -2.76
CA ALA A 165 -2.21 -0.61 -1.42
C ALA A 165 -0.97 0.30 -1.41
N ARG A 166 -0.35 0.57 -2.55
CA ARG A 166 0.78 1.51 -2.66
C ARG A 166 0.37 2.96 -2.38
N TRP A 167 -0.85 3.36 -2.77
CA TRP A 167 -1.32 4.74 -2.61
C TRP A 167 -1.40 5.24 -1.15
N PRO A 168 -1.87 4.45 -0.17
CA PRO A 168 -1.85 4.85 1.23
C PRO A 168 -0.46 5.20 1.75
N ILE A 169 0.61 4.68 1.16
CA ILE A 169 1.99 5.02 1.52
C ILE A 169 2.30 6.47 1.15
N GLU A 170 1.89 6.93 -0.04
CA GLU A 170 2.06 8.31 -0.47
C GLU A 170 1.25 9.28 0.42
N GLU A 171 0.01 8.91 0.77
CA GLU A 171 -0.82 9.67 1.72
C GLU A 171 -0.18 9.70 3.12
N CYS A 172 0.39 8.57 3.58
CA CYS A 172 1.11 8.47 4.85
C CYS A 172 2.32 9.41 4.89
N PHE A 173 3.17 9.39 3.85
CA PHE A 173 4.30 10.32 3.77
C PHE A 173 3.85 11.79 3.65
N GLY A 174 2.81 12.06 2.88
CA GLY A 174 2.22 13.40 2.80
C GLY A 174 1.74 13.91 4.15
N SER A 175 1.01 13.09 4.90
CA SER A 175 0.58 13.41 6.26
C SER A 175 1.78 13.58 7.21
N ALA A 176 2.77 12.70 7.17
CA ALA A 176 3.96 12.80 8.03
C ALA A 176 4.76 14.08 7.76
N LYS A 177 4.86 14.54 6.50
CA LYS A 177 5.51 15.79 6.16
C LYS A 177 4.71 17.00 6.66
N ASN A 178 3.40 17.00 6.41
CA ASN A 178 2.55 18.16 6.72
C ASN A 178 2.24 18.30 8.20
N GLU A 179 2.01 17.20 8.92
CA GLU A 179 1.52 17.22 10.30
C GLU A 179 2.64 17.18 11.34
N VAL A 180 3.76 16.50 11.03
CA VAL A 180 4.86 16.30 12.00
C VAL A 180 6.23 16.72 11.47
N GLY A 181 6.30 17.35 10.31
CA GLY A 181 7.53 17.93 9.77
C GLY A 181 8.62 16.90 9.44
N LEU A 182 8.25 15.73 8.91
CA LEU A 182 9.20 14.65 8.59
C LEU A 182 10.37 15.12 7.71
N ASP A 183 10.14 16.08 6.81
CA ASP A 183 11.13 16.68 5.90
C ASP A 183 11.67 18.04 6.33
N ASN A 184 11.24 18.57 7.49
CA ASN A 184 11.63 19.91 7.99
C ASN A 184 12.95 19.90 8.78
N TYR A 185 13.82 18.92 8.56
CA TYR A 185 15.08 18.85 9.28
C TYR A 185 16.17 19.75 8.66
N GLN A 186 16.96 20.41 9.55
CA GLN A 186 18.13 21.19 9.18
C GLN A 186 19.44 20.60 9.76
N VAL A 187 19.35 19.46 10.39
CA VAL A 187 20.46 18.76 11.04
C VAL A 187 21.42 18.18 10.00
N ARG A 188 22.73 18.18 10.33
CA ARG A 188 23.80 17.77 9.42
C ARG A 188 24.62 16.57 9.92
N THR A 189 24.27 16.02 11.09
CA THR A 189 24.97 14.87 11.65
C THR A 189 24.09 13.63 11.58
N TRP A 190 24.72 12.47 11.49
CA TRP A 190 24.07 11.15 11.43
C TRP A 190 23.07 10.95 12.58
N ASN A 191 23.54 11.10 13.82
CA ASN A 191 22.70 10.89 14.99
C ASN A 191 21.54 11.88 15.08
N ALA A 192 21.77 13.13 14.72
CA ALA A 192 20.73 14.14 14.78
C ALA A 192 19.64 13.88 13.71
N TRP A 193 20.04 13.43 12.51
CA TRP A 193 19.10 13.05 11.47
C TRP A 193 18.24 11.85 11.88
N HIS A 194 18.87 10.77 12.37
CA HIS A 194 18.13 9.60 12.85
C HIS A 194 17.17 9.94 13.99
N ARG A 195 17.61 10.77 14.95
CA ARG A 195 16.75 11.23 16.03
C ARG A 195 15.53 11.98 15.51
N HIS A 196 15.74 12.93 14.56
CA HIS A 196 14.64 13.70 13.99
C HIS A 196 13.63 12.77 13.30
N ILE A 197 14.08 11.91 12.39
CA ILE A 197 13.21 10.98 11.65
C ILE A 197 12.45 10.05 12.59
N THR A 198 13.14 9.46 13.59
CA THR A 198 12.50 8.56 14.57
C THR A 198 11.41 9.29 15.36
N LEU A 199 11.66 10.51 15.83
CA LEU A 199 10.67 11.28 16.58
C LEU A 199 9.49 11.71 15.70
N ALA A 200 9.74 12.12 14.46
CA ALA A 200 8.69 12.46 13.51
C ALA A 200 7.79 11.23 13.19
N MET A 201 8.40 10.06 12.95
CA MET A 201 7.64 8.82 12.74
C MET A 201 6.83 8.41 13.96
N LEU A 202 7.37 8.56 15.18
CA LEU A 202 6.65 8.28 16.42
C LEU A 202 5.45 9.23 16.59
N ALA A 203 5.64 10.53 16.37
CA ALA A 203 4.59 11.53 16.44
C ALA A 203 3.48 11.24 15.39
N HIS A 204 3.86 10.92 14.16
CA HIS A 204 2.91 10.53 13.11
C HIS A 204 2.10 9.28 13.50
N THR A 205 2.76 8.26 14.05
CA THR A 205 2.10 7.04 14.53
C THR A 205 1.08 7.36 15.62
N PHE A 206 1.45 8.22 16.58
CA PHE A 206 0.54 8.66 17.64
C PHE A 206 -0.70 9.36 17.07
N LEU A 207 -0.52 10.28 16.12
CA LEU A 207 -1.64 10.97 15.45
C LEU A 207 -2.53 10.00 14.68
N ALA A 208 -1.95 9.07 13.93
CA ALA A 208 -2.70 8.07 13.16
C ALA A 208 -3.55 7.17 14.06
N VAL A 209 -2.99 6.67 15.17
CA VAL A 209 -3.70 5.85 16.16
C VAL A 209 -4.83 6.65 16.81
N THR A 210 -4.55 7.90 17.21
CA THR A 210 -5.55 8.78 17.83
C THR A 210 -6.72 9.07 16.87
N ALA A 211 -6.42 9.39 15.62
CA ALA A 211 -7.44 9.61 14.58
C ALA A 211 -8.28 8.35 14.32
N HIS A 212 -7.64 7.16 14.32
CA HIS A 212 -8.36 5.90 14.16
C HIS A 212 -9.34 5.64 15.33
N HIS A 213 -8.93 5.87 16.56
CA HIS A 213 -9.81 5.72 17.74
C HIS A 213 -10.96 6.73 17.74
N ALA A 214 -10.70 7.98 17.36
CA ALA A 214 -11.74 9.02 17.26
C ALA A 214 -12.82 8.64 16.22
N LYS A 215 -12.42 8.13 15.05
CA LYS A 215 -13.37 7.65 14.03
C LYS A 215 -14.23 6.48 14.52
N LYS A 216 -13.65 5.52 15.24
CA LYS A 216 -14.41 4.40 15.85
C LYS A 216 -15.38 4.89 16.93
N GLY A 217 -15.00 5.82 17.77
CA GLY A 217 -15.86 6.42 18.79
C GLY A 217 -17.04 7.17 18.18
N GLY A 218 -16.83 7.96 17.13
CA GLY A 218 -17.87 8.69 16.41
C GLY A 218 -18.89 7.77 15.72
N ALA A 219 -18.43 6.66 15.12
CA ALA A 219 -19.30 5.68 14.48
C ALA A 219 -20.23 4.98 15.51
N ASN A 220 -19.73 4.67 16.71
CA ASN A 220 -20.53 4.06 17.77
C ASN A 220 -21.59 5.03 18.33
N THR A 221 -21.29 6.32 18.36
CA THR A 221 -22.24 7.34 18.85
C THR A 221 -23.37 7.58 17.83
N ALA A 222 -23.06 7.62 16.55
CA ALA A 222 -24.04 7.75 15.47
C ALA A 222 -24.99 6.54 15.42
N ASN A 223 -24.47 5.32 15.59
CA ASN A 223 -25.29 4.10 15.60
C ASN A 223 -26.20 3.99 16.85
N ARG A 224 -25.78 4.54 18.00
CA ARG A 224 -26.63 4.65 19.20
C ARG A 224 -27.76 5.67 19.04
N GLN A 225 -27.54 6.76 18.29
CA GLN A 225 -28.58 7.78 18.06
C GLN A 225 -29.62 7.30 17.03
N THR A 226 -29.24 6.55 16.02
CA THR A 226 -30.20 5.94 15.07
C THR A 226 -31.03 4.84 15.71
N SER A 227 -30.46 4.04 16.61
CA SER A 227 -31.18 2.97 17.34
C SER A 227 -32.21 3.53 18.35
N ARG A 228 -32.00 4.74 18.89
CA ARG A 228 -32.95 5.41 19.76
C ARG A 228 -34.16 6.02 19.04
N LYS A 229 -34.03 6.34 17.74
CA LYS A 229 -35.12 6.94 16.95
C LYS A 229 -36.11 5.93 16.36
N THR A 230 -35.82 4.65 16.41
CA THR A 230 -36.65 3.58 15.81
C THR A 230 -37.59 2.87 16.80
N HIS A 231 -37.67 3.26 18.05
CA HIS A 231 -38.68 2.74 18.97
C HIS A 231 -39.94 3.63 18.94
N PRO A 232 -41.08 3.15 18.41
CA PRO A 232 -42.34 3.88 18.49
C PRO A 232 -42.78 3.96 19.94
N PRO A 233 -43.47 5.04 20.38
CA PRO A 233 -43.98 5.17 21.75
C PRO A 233 -44.97 4.04 22.06
N ARG A 234 -44.74 3.36 23.17
CA ARG A 234 -45.71 2.36 23.71
C ARG A 234 -47.08 3.01 23.81
N ARG A 235 -48.10 2.41 23.17
CA ARG A 235 -49.51 2.79 23.36
C ARG A 235 -49.87 2.57 24.81
N PRO A 236 -50.61 3.51 25.48
CA PRO A 236 -51.09 3.30 26.82
C PRO A 236 -52.12 2.16 26.83
N ASN A 237 -52.03 1.29 27.86
CA ASN A 237 -52.94 0.18 28.10
C ASN A 237 -54.38 0.71 28.31
N PRO A 238 -55.43 0.15 27.71
CA PRO A 238 -56.81 0.51 27.97
C PRO A 238 -57.17 0.16 29.41
N LYS A 239 -57.83 1.11 30.12
CA LYS A 239 -58.36 0.91 31.49
C LYS A 239 -59.46 -0.16 31.47
N PRO A 240 -59.54 -1.03 32.48
CA PRO A 240 -60.62 -2.00 32.59
C PRO A 240 -61.99 -1.30 32.80
N HIS A 241 -62.93 -1.66 31.96
CA HIS A 241 -64.30 -1.27 32.12
C HIS A 241 -64.87 -1.95 33.38
N HIS A 242 -65.31 -1.15 34.37
CA HIS A 242 -66.19 -1.60 35.46
C HIS A 242 -67.57 -1.94 34.88
N LEU A 243 -67.93 -3.19 34.95
CA LEU A 243 -69.30 -3.62 34.76
C LEU A 243 -70.08 -3.23 36.04
N SER A 244 -71.02 -2.29 35.91
CA SER A 244 -72.04 -1.99 36.88
C SER A 244 -73.07 -3.10 36.80
N THR A 245 -73.26 -3.82 37.91
CA THR A 245 -74.42 -4.67 38.16
C THR A 245 -75.43 -3.84 38.88
N ASP A 246 -76.57 -3.55 38.24
CA ASP A 246 -77.78 -3.12 38.92
C ASP A 246 -78.90 -4.11 38.62
N ALA A 247 -79.51 -4.56 39.80
CA ALA A 247 -80.82 -5.18 40.06
C ALA A 247 -81.18 -6.53 39.45
#